data_fe9f29af8ba727eb343e3b229578afd6
#
_entry.id   fe9f29af8ba727eb343e3b229578afd6
#
_cell.length_a   1.000
_cell.length_b   1.000
_cell.length_c   1.000
_cell.angle_alpha   90.00
_cell.angle_beta   90.00
_cell.angle_gamma   90.00
#
_symmetry.space_group_name_H-M   'P 1'
#
loop_
_entity.id
_entity.type
_entity.pdbx_description
1 polymer ?
#
loop_
_entity_poly.entity_id
_entity_poly.type
_entity_poly.pdbx_seq_one_letter_code
_entity_poly.pdbx_strand_id
1 'polypeptide(L)'
;MVLPPSRDLRVPGEPPFSGIQTRKQSEATMNILEGIYSRRSIRNFTDKPVEQRDVLEIIKAGTWAPSGLNNQPWRFVIIRSSGVRNSLARLTRYGTIVKNAPICIAVFVDRDAMYDNVKDHQAMGACIQNMLLAIHALGLGAVWLGEILKNAEAVRLLLGLPETNELMAVAALGHPARRDQQSQRKDISEVILNEC
;
A
#
# COMPACT_ATOMS: atom_id res chain seq x y z
N MET A 1 23.80 15.94 9.72
CA MET A 1 24.10 14.51 9.94
C MET A 1 23.68 13.81 8.67
N VAL A 2 24.63 13.51 7.78
CA VAL A 2 24.40 12.95 6.45
C VAL A 2 24.10 11.46 6.62
N LEU A 3 22.93 11.02 6.12
CA LEU A 3 22.59 9.60 6.05
C LEU A 3 23.51 8.89 5.04
N PRO A 4 23.96 7.65 5.34
CA PRO A 4 24.77 6.90 4.39
C PRO A 4 23.95 6.55 3.14
N PRO A 5 24.61 6.41 1.96
CA PRO A 5 23.95 6.10 0.71
C PRO A 5 23.22 4.76 0.79
N SER A 6 22.07 4.67 0.11
CA SER A 6 21.23 3.50 0.00
C SER A 6 22.04 2.26 -0.41
N ARG A 7 22.01 1.20 0.38
CA ARG A 7 22.57 -0.10 0.00
C ARG A 7 21.86 -0.60 -1.25
N ASP A 8 22.66 -0.92 -2.26
CA ASP A 8 22.19 -1.60 -3.47
C ASP A 8 21.56 -2.95 -3.09
N LEU A 9 20.25 -3.09 -3.24
CA LEU A 9 19.50 -4.30 -2.92
C LEU A 9 19.52 -5.31 -4.08
N ARG A 10 20.36 -5.10 -5.10
CA ARG A 10 20.51 -6.06 -6.19
C ARG A 10 21.35 -7.24 -5.74
N VAL A 11 20.75 -8.44 -5.74
CA VAL A 11 21.48 -9.71 -5.64
C VAL A 11 22.08 -10.00 -7.02
N PRO A 12 23.41 -10.06 -7.18
CA PRO A 12 24.03 -10.32 -8.47
C PRO A 12 23.77 -11.78 -8.89
N GLY A 13 23.16 -11.99 -10.04
CA GLY A 13 23.16 -13.29 -10.71
C GLY A 13 21.83 -14.03 -10.86
N GLU A 14 20.70 -13.51 -10.37
CA GLU A 14 19.41 -14.13 -10.67
C GLU A 14 18.71 -13.43 -11.85
N PRO A 15 18.18 -14.20 -12.81
CA PRO A 15 17.36 -13.65 -13.87
C PRO A 15 16.06 -13.09 -13.25
N PRO A 16 15.47 -11.99 -13.78
CA PRO A 16 14.45 -11.20 -13.11
C PRO A 16 13.12 -11.92 -12.85
N PHE A 17 12.93 -13.17 -13.23
CA PHE A 17 11.66 -13.89 -13.10
C PHE A 17 11.74 -15.42 -12.95
N SER A 18 12.88 -15.99 -12.52
CA SER A 18 12.96 -17.42 -12.22
C SER A 18 12.70 -17.67 -10.74
N GLY A 19 11.49 -18.01 -10.39
CA GLY A 19 11.17 -18.46 -9.03
C GLY A 19 9.80 -18.09 -8.51
N ILE A 20 8.74 -18.30 -9.31
CA ILE A 20 7.41 -18.54 -8.72
C ILE A 20 7.50 -19.93 -8.07
N GLN A 21 8.02 -20.00 -6.86
CA GLN A 21 7.72 -21.13 -6.00
C GLN A 21 6.24 -21.01 -5.63
N THR A 22 5.42 -21.74 -6.36
CA THR A 22 4.02 -21.98 -6.02
C THR A 22 3.98 -22.51 -4.58
N ARG A 23 3.40 -21.70 -3.68
CA ARG A 23 3.04 -22.13 -2.33
C ARG A 23 2.34 -23.48 -2.47
N LYS A 24 2.82 -24.54 -1.79
CA LYS A 24 2.13 -25.84 -1.77
C LYS A 24 0.69 -25.58 -1.39
N GLN A 25 -0.22 -25.85 -2.34
CA GLN A 25 -1.66 -25.66 -2.21
C GLN A 25 -2.18 -26.59 -1.12
N SER A 26 -2.53 -26.00 0.03
CA SER A 26 -3.50 -26.58 0.97
C SER A 26 -4.41 -25.52 1.63
N GLU A 27 -4.37 -24.25 1.16
CA GLU A 27 -5.34 -23.23 1.55
C GLU A 27 -6.14 -22.85 0.31
N ALA A 28 -7.47 -22.83 0.42
CA ALA A 28 -8.37 -22.44 -0.66
C ALA A 28 -7.95 -21.08 -1.23
N THR A 29 -7.60 -21.05 -2.50
CA THR A 29 -7.23 -19.80 -3.19
C THR A 29 -8.46 -18.90 -3.24
N MET A 30 -8.39 -17.73 -2.61
CA MET A 30 -9.48 -16.76 -2.60
C MET A 30 -9.83 -16.35 -4.04
N ASN A 31 -11.13 -16.45 -4.40
CA ASN A 31 -11.60 -15.93 -5.68
C ASN A 31 -11.45 -14.40 -5.70
N ILE A 32 -11.10 -13.83 -6.85
CA ILE A 32 -10.87 -12.39 -6.98
C ILE A 32 -12.11 -11.55 -6.57
N LEU A 33 -13.32 -11.96 -6.97
CA LEU A 33 -14.56 -11.27 -6.59
C LEU A 33 -14.82 -11.40 -5.10
N GLU A 34 -14.59 -12.56 -4.50
CA GLU A 34 -14.65 -12.77 -3.07
C GLU A 34 -13.68 -11.83 -2.34
N GLY A 35 -12.45 -11.73 -2.80
CA GLY A 35 -11.45 -10.80 -2.27
C GLY A 35 -11.93 -9.35 -2.31
N ILE A 36 -12.49 -8.91 -3.44
CA ILE A 36 -13.03 -7.57 -3.61
C ILE A 36 -14.20 -7.31 -2.65
N TYR A 37 -15.13 -8.25 -2.52
CA TYR A 37 -16.34 -8.06 -1.72
C TYR A 37 -16.12 -8.25 -0.23
N SER A 38 -15.16 -9.09 0.18
CA SER A 38 -14.88 -9.39 1.59
C SER A 38 -13.83 -8.48 2.23
N ARG A 39 -12.93 -7.84 1.43
CA ARG A 39 -11.92 -6.94 1.97
C ARG A 39 -12.54 -5.79 2.77
N ARG A 40 -12.03 -5.56 3.99
CA ARG A 40 -12.41 -4.45 4.88
C ARG A 40 -11.18 -3.66 5.32
N SER A 41 -11.41 -2.40 5.71
CA SER A 41 -10.38 -1.56 6.35
C SER A 41 -10.18 -2.01 7.79
N ILE A 42 -9.01 -2.57 8.08
CA ILE A 42 -8.59 -3.03 9.40
C ILE A 42 -7.79 -1.91 10.07
N ARG A 43 -8.15 -1.55 11.29
CA ARG A 43 -7.54 -0.46 12.07
C ARG A 43 -6.94 -0.91 13.40
N ASN A 44 -7.19 -2.17 13.79
CA ASN A 44 -6.65 -2.78 15.00
C ASN A 44 -5.82 -4.01 14.60
N PHE A 45 -4.59 -4.04 15.05
CA PHE A 45 -3.61 -5.05 14.69
C PHE A 45 -3.09 -5.75 15.96
N THR A 46 -2.61 -6.96 15.80
CA THR A 46 -1.81 -7.65 16.83
C THR A 46 -0.35 -7.22 16.70
N ASP A 47 0.46 -7.53 17.72
CA ASP A 47 1.90 -7.24 17.71
C ASP A 47 2.71 -8.22 16.83
N LYS A 48 2.04 -9.21 16.21
CA LYS A 48 2.71 -10.18 15.33
C LYS A 48 3.38 -9.45 14.17
N PRO A 49 4.68 -9.68 13.94
CA PRO A 49 5.40 -9.03 12.85
C PRO A 49 4.89 -9.49 11.48
N VAL A 50 4.99 -8.61 10.50
CA VAL A 50 4.72 -8.92 9.09
C VAL A 50 6.03 -9.34 8.42
N GLU A 51 6.03 -10.50 7.81
CA GLU A 51 7.19 -11.06 7.14
C GLU A 51 7.66 -10.20 5.97
N GLN A 52 8.97 -10.15 5.74
CA GLN A 52 9.54 -9.35 4.65
C GLN A 52 9.03 -9.81 3.27
N ARG A 53 8.92 -11.13 3.07
CA ARG A 53 8.39 -11.69 1.82
C ARG A 53 6.97 -11.22 1.51
N ASP A 54 6.10 -11.13 2.54
CA ASP A 54 4.72 -10.70 2.37
C ASP A 54 4.67 -9.21 2.00
N VAL A 55 5.53 -8.38 2.60
CA VAL A 55 5.64 -6.96 2.24
C VAL A 55 6.10 -6.77 0.79
N LEU A 56 7.07 -7.56 0.33
CA LEU A 56 7.54 -7.50 -1.05
C LEU A 56 6.47 -7.98 -2.03
N GLU A 57 5.70 -9.01 -1.69
CA GLU A 57 4.59 -9.48 -2.52
C GLU A 57 3.46 -8.45 -2.61
N ILE A 58 3.15 -7.74 -1.52
CA ILE A 58 2.19 -6.63 -1.51
C ILE A 58 2.63 -5.50 -2.45
N ILE A 59 3.90 -5.10 -2.38
CA ILE A 59 4.44 -4.05 -3.26
C ILE A 59 4.41 -4.53 -4.70
N LYS A 60 4.84 -5.76 -4.97
CA LYS A 60 4.80 -6.37 -6.29
C LYS A 60 3.37 -6.37 -6.86
N ALA A 61 2.36 -6.77 -6.09
CA ALA A 61 0.97 -6.70 -6.53
C ALA A 61 0.56 -5.26 -6.90
N GLY A 62 0.99 -4.27 -6.13
CA GLY A 62 0.80 -2.85 -6.45
C GLY A 62 1.39 -2.46 -7.80
N THR A 63 2.60 -2.90 -8.10
CA THR A 63 3.29 -2.58 -9.37
C THR A 63 2.67 -3.24 -10.60
N TRP A 64 1.75 -4.19 -10.42
CA TRP A 64 0.96 -4.80 -11.50
C TRP A 64 -0.32 -4.01 -11.84
N ALA A 65 -0.50 -2.84 -11.24
CA ALA A 65 -1.55 -1.94 -11.69
C ALA A 65 -1.27 -1.43 -13.11
N PRO A 66 -2.31 -1.16 -13.91
CA PRO A 66 -2.12 -0.50 -15.20
C PRO A 66 -1.64 0.93 -14.98
N SER A 67 -0.72 1.41 -15.83
CA SER A 67 -0.31 2.81 -15.91
C SER A 67 -0.20 3.26 -17.36
N GLY A 68 -0.45 4.54 -17.61
CA GLY A 68 -0.39 5.08 -18.96
C GLY A 68 1.02 4.95 -19.54
N LEU A 69 1.11 4.51 -20.79
CA LEU A 69 2.40 4.27 -21.45
C LEU A 69 3.32 3.31 -20.67
N ASN A 70 2.78 2.58 -19.69
CA ASN A 70 3.54 1.73 -18.76
C ASN A 70 4.66 2.51 -18.02
N ASN A 71 4.40 3.77 -17.68
CA ASN A 71 5.38 4.67 -17.05
C ASN A 71 5.71 4.33 -15.59
N GLN A 72 4.86 3.58 -14.90
CA GLN A 72 5.11 3.01 -13.57
C GLN A 72 5.65 4.04 -12.55
N PRO A 73 4.89 5.13 -12.26
CA PRO A 73 5.40 6.27 -11.51
C PRO A 73 5.41 6.07 -10.00
N TRP A 74 5.06 4.89 -9.51
CA TRP A 74 4.96 4.59 -8.08
C TRP A 74 6.33 4.45 -7.41
N ARG A 75 6.42 4.99 -6.17
CA ARG A 75 7.54 4.82 -5.25
C ARG A 75 7.00 4.46 -3.87
N PHE A 76 7.73 3.63 -3.15
CA PHE A 76 7.28 3.11 -1.86
C PHE A 76 8.33 3.32 -0.78
N VAL A 77 7.88 3.69 0.43
CA VAL A 77 8.72 3.67 1.62
C VAL A 77 8.12 2.71 2.63
N ILE A 78 8.89 1.69 3.02
CA ILE A 78 8.50 0.70 4.02
C ILE A 78 8.95 1.21 5.39
N ILE A 79 8.01 1.42 6.31
CA ILE A 79 8.24 2.06 7.61
C ILE A 79 8.04 1.01 8.71
N ARG A 80 9.14 0.42 9.19
CA ARG A 80 9.17 -0.54 10.30
C ARG A 80 9.60 0.09 11.63
N SER A 81 10.39 1.17 11.59
CA SER A 81 10.87 1.88 12.77
C SER A 81 9.72 2.48 13.58
N SER A 82 9.61 2.11 14.86
CA SER A 82 8.62 2.69 15.77
C SER A 82 8.83 4.19 15.96
N GLY A 83 10.08 4.67 15.96
CA GLY A 83 10.41 6.09 16.02
C GLY A 83 9.85 6.88 14.85
N VAL A 84 10.02 6.36 13.62
CA VAL A 84 9.47 6.99 12.40
C VAL A 84 7.94 6.92 12.41
N ARG A 85 7.33 5.77 12.80
CA ARG A 85 5.87 5.66 12.92
C ARG A 85 5.29 6.63 13.96
N ASN A 86 5.98 6.83 15.08
CA ASN A 86 5.58 7.81 16.10
C ASN A 86 5.62 9.25 15.58
N SER A 87 6.61 9.60 14.76
CA SER A 87 6.68 10.91 14.11
C SER A 87 5.58 11.05 13.03
N LEU A 88 5.37 10.04 12.21
CA LEU A 88 4.31 9.99 11.20
C LEU A 88 2.91 10.10 11.83
N ALA A 89 2.71 9.49 12.99
CA ALA A 89 1.43 9.51 13.72
C ALA A 89 1.01 10.91 14.17
N ARG A 90 1.94 11.85 14.34
CA ARG A 90 1.66 13.26 14.68
C ARG A 90 1.15 14.05 13.48
N LEU A 91 1.30 13.53 12.28
CA LEU A 91 0.92 14.17 11.01
C LEU A 91 -0.49 13.78 10.54
N THR A 92 -1.23 13.01 11.35
CA THR A 92 -2.60 12.58 11.01
C THR A 92 -3.47 12.47 12.26
N ARG A 93 -4.77 12.74 12.13
CA ARG A 93 -5.74 12.46 13.20
C ARG A 93 -5.89 10.97 13.52
N TYR A 94 -5.45 10.10 12.63
CA TYR A 94 -5.45 8.65 12.81
C TYR A 94 -4.15 8.11 13.40
N GLY A 95 -3.42 8.93 14.16
CA GLY A 95 -2.11 8.62 14.71
C GLY A 95 -2.05 7.33 15.53
N THR A 96 -3.10 7.00 16.29
CA THR A 96 -3.18 5.74 17.05
C THR A 96 -3.09 4.51 16.14
N ILE A 97 -3.72 4.54 14.96
CA ILE A 97 -3.65 3.46 13.98
C ILE A 97 -2.22 3.29 13.47
N VAL A 98 -1.56 4.42 13.14
CA VAL A 98 -0.17 4.43 12.63
C VAL A 98 0.81 3.90 13.67
N LYS A 99 0.65 4.28 14.95
CA LYS A 99 1.49 3.81 16.05
C LYS A 99 1.38 2.31 16.28
N ASN A 100 0.14 1.80 16.26
CA ASN A 100 -0.18 0.41 16.61
C ASN A 100 0.00 -0.55 15.43
N ALA A 101 0.15 -0.06 14.20
CA ALA A 101 0.44 -0.92 13.07
C ALA A 101 1.88 -1.44 13.14
N PRO A 102 2.12 -2.75 12.97
CA PRO A 102 3.48 -3.31 12.90
C PRO A 102 4.32 -2.66 11.81
N ILE A 103 3.68 -2.23 10.73
CA ILE A 103 4.34 -1.65 9.56
C ILE A 103 3.40 -0.64 8.87
N CYS A 104 3.99 0.40 8.29
CA CYS A 104 3.32 1.29 7.36
C CYS A 104 4.05 1.27 6.02
N ILE A 105 3.30 1.42 4.91
CA ILE A 105 3.86 1.66 3.59
C ILE A 105 3.35 3.03 3.13
N ALA A 106 4.26 3.98 2.96
CA ALA A 106 3.95 5.25 2.32
C ALA A 106 4.13 5.09 0.81
N VAL A 107 3.10 5.49 0.07
CA VAL A 107 3.00 5.37 -1.38
C VAL A 107 3.12 6.75 -1.99
N PHE A 108 4.06 6.92 -2.89
CA PHE A 108 4.35 8.18 -3.57
C PHE A 108 4.21 8.00 -5.08
N VAL A 109 3.83 9.07 -5.76
CA VAL A 109 4.02 9.21 -7.21
C VAL A 109 5.30 10.01 -7.45
N ASP A 110 6.10 9.56 -8.40
CA ASP A 110 7.27 10.27 -8.89
C ASP A 110 6.84 11.20 -10.03
N ARG A 111 6.86 12.50 -9.79
CA ARG A 111 6.41 13.50 -10.75
C ARG A 111 7.25 13.53 -12.04
N ASP A 112 8.53 13.18 -11.95
CA ASP A 112 9.41 13.10 -13.10
C ASP A 112 9.07 11.91 -14.03
N ALA A 113 8.42 10.89 -13.48
CA ALA A 113 7.94 9.74 -14.23
C ALA A 113 6.50 9.90 -14.76
N MET A 114 5.80 10.97 -14.39
CA MET A 114 4.43 11.23 -14.84
C MET A 114 4.41 11.76 -16.28
N TYR A 115 3.34 11.44 -17.01
CA TYR A 115 3.06 12.02 -18.33
C TYR A 115 1.71 12.77 -18.36
N ASP A 116 0.81 12.48 -17.43
CA ASP A 116 -0.49 13.12 -17.32
C ASP A 116 -0.97 13.11 -15.87
N ASN A 117 -1.27 14.28 -15.32
CA ASN A 117 -1.59 14.41 -13.91
C ASN A 117 -2.82 13.59 -13.49
N VAL A 118 -3.88 13.58 -14.29
CA VAL A 118 -5.12 12.87 -13.93
C VAL A 118 -4.94 11.36 -14.03
N LYS A 119 -4.39 10.90 -15.15
CA LYS A 119 -4.25 9.47 -15.44
C LYS A 119 -3.27 8.78 -14.50
N ASP A 120 -2.16 9.45 -14.17
CA ASP A 120 -1.16 8.91 -13.27
C ASP A 120 -1.69 8.81 -11.84
N HIS A 121 -2.48 9.78 -11.38
CA HIS A 121 -3.15 9.67 -10.08
C HIS A 121 -4.21 8.56 -10.05
N GLN A 122 -4.92 8.30 -11.15
CA GLN A 122 -5.81 7.14 -11.28
C GLN A 122 -5.03 5.82 -11.21
N ALA A 123 -3.87 5.73 -11.88
CA ALA A 123 -2.99 4.58 -11.82
C ALA A 123 -2.47 4.33 -10.38
N MET A 124 -2.15 5.38 -9.63
CA MET A 124 -1.78 5.28 -8.21
C MET A 124 -2.94 4.71 -7.37
N GLY A 125 -4.18 5.11 -7.64
CA GLY A 125 -5.36 4.53 -6.99
C GLY A 125 -5.48 3.03 -7.26
N ALA A 126 -5.27 2.59 -8.50
CA ALA A 126 -5.26 1.18 -8.89
C ALA A 126 -4.11 0.40 -8.21
N CYS A 127 -2.92 0.99 -8.14
CA CYS A 127 -1.77 0.41 -7.43
C CYS A 127 -2.11 0.16 -5.95
N ILE A 128 -2.64 1.16 -5.25
CA ILE A 128 -3.00 1.04 -3.84
C ILE A 128 -4.10 0.00 -3.64
N GLN A 129 -5.11 -0.06 -4.53
CA GLN A 129 -6.16 -1.06 -4.45
C GLN A 129 -5.61 -2.48 -4.64
N ASN A 130 -4.68 -2.71 -5.59
CA ASN A 130 -4.00 -3.99 -5.75
C ASN A 130 -3.25 -4.39 -4.48
N MET A 131 -2.52 -3.45 -3.85
CA MET A 131 -1.84 -3.69 -2.57
C MET A 131 -2.84 -4.12 -1.48
N LEU A 132 -3.99 -3.45 -1.36
CA LEU A 132 -5.00 -3.77 -0.35
C LEU A 132 -5.62 -5.16 -0.56
N LEU A 133 -5.82 -5.58 -1.82
CA LEU A 133 -6.31 -6.92 -2.16
C LEU A 133 -5.25 -7.98 -1.85
N ALA A 134 -3.99 -7.74 -2.18
CA ALA A 134 -2.88 -8.64 -1.85
C ALA A 134 -2.73 -8.81 -0.33
N ILE A 135 -2.80 -7.71 0.45
CA ILE A 135 -2.79 -7.74 1.91
C ILE A 135 -3.92 -8.65 2.43
N HIS A 136 -5.13 -8.51 1.87
CA HIS A 136 -6.28 -9.32 2.27
C HIS A 136 -6.09 -10.79 1.92
N ALA A 137 -5.63 -11.09 0.71
CA ALA A 137 -5.36 -12.46 0.24
C ALA A 137 -4.25 -13.16 1.06
N LEU A 138 -3.27 -12.41 1.57
CA LEU A 138 -2.23 -12.91 2.46
C LEU A 138 -2.69 -13.12 3.92
N GLY A 139 -3.99 -12.94 4.21
CA GLY A 139 -4.50 -13.06 5.57
C GLY A 139 -4.13 -11.88 6.48
N LEU A 140 -3.58 -10.81 5.94
CA LEU A 140 -3.28 -9.56 6.63
C LEU A 140 -4.47 -8.59 6.57
N GLY A 141 -4.38 -7.51 7.33
CA GLY A 141 -5.33 -6.42 7.30
C GLY A 141 -4.63 -5.08 7.07
N ALA A 142 -5.32 -4.15 6.42
CA ALA A 142 -4.81 -2.80 6.24
C ALA A 142 -5.91 -1.75 6.22
N VAL A 143 -5.50 -0.50 6.38
CA VAL A 143 -6.32 0.67 6.10
C VAL A 143 -5.54 1.68 5.26
N TRP A 144 -6.20 2.22 4.25
CA TRP A 144 -5.75 3.36 3.45
C TRP A 144 -5.99 4.66 4.23
N LEU A 145 -4.94 5.34 4.62
CA LEU A 145 -4.99 6.63 5.31
C LEU A 145 -4.78 7.75 4.30
N GLY A 146 -5.88 8.33 3.80
CA GLY A 146 -5.86 9.48 2.89
C GLY A 146 -5.86 10.83 3.62
N GLU A 147 -6.33 10.90 4.86
CA GLU A 147 -6.39 12.16 5.61
C GLU A 147 -5.01 12.77 5.87
N ILE A 148 -3.97 11.94 5.92
CA ILE A 148 -2.59 12.36 6.09
C ILE A 148 -2.06 13.24 4.94
N LEU A 149 -2.73 13.23 3.78
CA LEU A 149 -2.37 14.03 2.61
C LEU A 149 -2.39 15.54 2.89
N LYS A 150 -3.16 16.01 3.86
CA LYS A 150 -3.12 17.41 4.31
C LYS A 150 -1.74 17.83 4.86
N ASN A 151 -0.91 16.87 5.25
CA ASN A 151 0.46 17.04 5.71
C ASN A 151 1.48 16.33 4.80
N ALA A 152 1.14 16.15 3.51
CA ALA A 152 1.96 15.39 2.55
C ALA A 152 3.42 15.85 2.51
N GLU A 153 3.65 17.16 2.51
CA GLU A 153 4.99 17.76 2.52
C GLU A 153 5.77 17.38 3.79
N ALA A 154 5.15 17.47 4.96
CA ALA A 154 5.79 17.10 6.22
C ALA A 154 6.13 15.60 6.25
N VAL A 155 5.28 14.74 5.65
CA VAL A 155 5.57 13.29 5.51
C VAL A 155 6.76 13.08 4.59
N ARG A 156 6.81 13.75 3.44
CA ARG A 156 7.92 13.68 2.48
C ARG A 156 9.25 14.06 3.14
N LEU A 157 9.27 15.20 3.85
CA LEU A 157 10.45 15.69 4.56
C LEU A 157 10.87 14.73 5.69
N LEU A 158 9.91 14.21 6.47
CA LEU A 158 10.19 13.21 7.53
C LEU A 158 10.87 11.96 6.96
N LEU A 159 10.52 11.56 5.75
CA LEU A 159 11.08 10.38 5.10
C LEU A 159 12.33 10.68 4.24
N GLY A 160 12.78 11.94 4.20
CA GLY A 160 14.00 12.35 3.49
C GLY A 160 13.92 12.22 1.97
N LEU A 161 12.73 12.39 1.39
CA LEU A 161 12.51 12.22 -0.04
C LEU A 161 12.61 13.53 -0.83
N PRO A 162 13.03 13.47 -2.10
CA PRO A 162 13.10 14.64 -2.99
C PRO A 162 11.72 15.23 -3.26
N GLU A 163 11.68 16.49 -3.69
CA GLU A 163 10.45 17.25 -3.95
C GLU A 163 9.57 16.61 -5.05
N THR A 164 10.20 15.88 -5.97
CA THR A 164 9.50 15.17 -7.06
C THR A 164 8.59 14.04 -6.58
N ASN A 165 8.76 13.59 -5.34
CA ASN A 165 7.92 12.52 -4.77
C ASN A 165 6.70 13.11 -4.05
N GLU A 166 5.53 12.95 -4.63
CA GLU A 166 4.25 13.38 -4.06
C GLU A 166 3.58 12.24 -3.31
N LEU A 167 3.18 12.48 -2.06
CA LEU A 167 2.51 11.47 -1.24
C LEU A 167 1.09 11.19 -1.75
N MET A 168 0.78 9.93 -2.00
CA MET A 168 -0.54 9.47 -2.45
C MET A 168 -1.35 8.83 -1.33
N ALA A 169 -0.70 8.12 -0.41
CA ALA A 169 -1.33 7.49 0.74
C ALA A 169 -0.30 6.97 1.74
N VAL A 170 -0.77 6.66 2.94
CA VAL A 170 -0.09 5.74 3.84
C VAL A 170 -1.01 4.55 4.11
N ALA A 171 -0.54 3.34 3.83
CA ALA A 171 -1.20 2.11 4.23
C ALA A 171 -0.62 1.64 5.57
N ALA A 172 -1.44 1.62 6.63
CA ALA A 172 -1.11 0.97 7.89
C ALA A 172 -1.57 -0.49 7.82
N LEU A 173 -0.70 -1.46 8.09
CA LEU A 173 -1.01 -2.88 7.92
C LEU A 173 -0.37 -3.77 8.99
N GLY A 174 -0.96 -4.96 9.16
CA GLY A 174 -0.53 -5.97 10.14
C GLY A 174 -1.48 -7.15 10.19
N HIS A 175 -1.26 -8.06 11.14
CA HIS A 175 -2.21 -9.12 11.42
C HIS A 175 -3.44 -8.52 12.12
N PRO A 176 -4.68 -8.71 11.61
CA PRO A 176 -5.87 -8.14 12.20
C PRO A 176 -6.12 -8.72 13.59
N ALA A 177 -6.43 -7.86 14.57
CA ALA A 177 -6.86 -8.29 15.90
C ALA A 177 -8.27 -8.90 15.86
N ARG A 178 -9.12 -8.45 14.92
CA ARG A 178 -10.46 -8.97 14.65
C ARG A 178 -10.88 -8.67 13.21
N ARG A 179 -11.87 -9.44 12.70
CA ARG A 179 -12.41 -9.33 11.33
C ARG A 179 -13.94 -9.29 11.35
N ASP A 180 -14.49 -8.37 12.12
CA ASP A 180 -15.94 -8.19 12.32
C ASP A 180 -16.49 -6.93 11.60
N GLN A 181 -15.68 -6.29 10.76
CA GLN A 181 -16.06 -5.06 10.08
C GLN A 181 -17.12 -5.33 9.03
N GLN A 182 -18.22 -4.60 9.13
CA GLN A 182 -19.28 -4.58 8.13
C GLN A 182 -19.14 -3.37 7.21
N SER A 183 -19.72 -3.45 6.03
CA SER A 183 -19.71 -2.38 5.05
C SER A 183 -21.02 -2.37 4.29
N GLN A 184 -21.58 -1.19 4.13
CA GLN A 184 -22.74 -0.95 3.28
C GLN A 184 -22.29 -0.39 1.93
N ARG A 185 -23.04 -0.68 0.90
CA ARG A 185 -22.89 -0.12 -0.45
C ARG A 185 -24.24 0.41 -0.88
N LYS A 186 -24.22 1.42 -1.73
CA LYS A 186 -25.42 1.84 -2.45
C LYS A 186 -25.92 0.70 -3.31
N ASP A 187 -27.20 0.69 -3.58
CA ASP A 187 -27.77 -0.19 -4.60
C ASP A 187 -27.14 0.12 -5.96
N ILE A 188 -26.98 -0.91 -6.79
CA ILE A 188 -26.33 -0.77 -8.09
C ILE A 188 -27.11 0.20 -8.98
N SER A 189 -28.43 0.26 -8.85
CA SER A 189 -29.30 1.18 -9.58
C SER A 189 -29.05 2.66 -9.24
N GLU A 190 -28.55 2.96 -8.05
CA GLU A 190 -28.22 4.35 -7.66
C GLU A 190 -26.91 4.86 -8.29
N VAL A 191 -26.08 3.97 -8.81
CA VAL A 191 -24.76 4.34 -9.37
C VAL A 191 -24.69 4.21 -10.88
N ILE A 192 -25.67 3.53 -11.50
CA ILE A 192 -25.84 3.50 -12.96
C ILE A 192 -26.69 4.71 -13.36
N LEU A 193 -26.11 5.62 -14.12
CA LEU A 193 -26.81 6.84 -14.54
C LEU A 193 -27.67 6.62 -15.77
N ASN A 194 -27.22 5.79 -16.71
CA ASN A 194 -27.90 5.48 -17.95
C ASN A 194 -27.35 4.19 -18.57
N GLU A 195 -28.16 3.53 -19.40
CA GLU A 195 -27.79 2.41 -20.26
C GLU A 195 -28.22 2.77 -21.69
N CYS A 196 -27.25 2.92 -22.62
CA CYS A 196 -27.47 3.35 -24.01
C CYS A 196 -27.23 2.21 -24.98
#